data_7661675ad29ac997816eb312efaa726e
#
_entry.id   7661675ad29ac997816eb312efaa726e
#
_cell.length_a   1.000
_cell.length_b   1.000
_cell.length_c   1.000
_cell.angle_alpha   90.00
_cell.angle_beta   90.00
_cell.angle_gamma   90.00
#
_symmetry.space_group_name_H-M   'P 1'
#
loop_
_entity.id
_entity.type
_entity.pdbx_description
1 polymer ?
#
loop_
_entity_poly.entity_id
_entity_poly.type
_entity_poly.pdbx_seq_one_letter_code
_entity_poly.pdbx_strand_id
1 'polypeptide(L)'
;MANKEPGYVYILTNPSFREDWVKIGKSSRPVDVRSKELDNTAVPLPFEIFATMKTVKYNEVEKLVHKTIDRLTDLRIRQNREFFNVAPQVALDIFRDIALAIDDAEIIEYESSQPINPDTDTIDKPIKVGISDTSKIQLEFWEEFNAQAVNHTTFYKEFSIRKAYPQHWYDLSVGSSEYHICLTASRQKHELTAGIYISSNKAFFHELQAHAEELEKEIGGGIEWREASKASRFLTSKPFDMDDKKQWPDALQWLYDISIAIKRVMKKYA
;
A
#
# COMPACT_ATOMS: atom_id res chain seq x y z
N MET A 1 -19.77 7.35 -37.77
CA MET A 1 -18.80 7.38 -36.71
C MET A 1 -18.38 5.94 -36.47
N ALA A 2 -17.11 5.60 -36.64
CA ALA A 2 -16.66 4.22 -36.42
C ALA A 2 -16.89 3.85 -34.93
N ASN A 3 -17.65 2.78 -34.69
CA ASN A 3 -17.78 2.20 -33.35
C ASN A 3 -16.38 1.81 -32.90
N LYS A 4 -15.79 2.57 -31.94
CA LYS A 4 -14.56 2.17 -31.31
C LYS A 4 -14.88 0.98 -30.40
N GLU A 5 -14.23 -0.15 -30.64
CA GLU A 5 -14.34 -1.29 -29.73
C GLU A 5 -13.77 -0.93 -28.35
N PRO A 6 -14.43 -1.35 -27.26
CA PRO A 6 -13.93 -1.11 -25.92
C PRO A 6 -12.63 -1.88 -25.68
N GLY A 7 -11.72 -1.25 -24.96
CA GLY A 7 -10.51 -1.86 -24.42
C GLY A 7 -10.49 -1.75 -22.91
N TYR A 8 -9.33 -2.06 -22.32
CA TYR A 8 -9.16 -2.17 -20.89
C TYR A 8 -7.99 -1.32 -20.41
N VAL A 9 -8.17 -0.65 -19.30
CA VAL A 9 -7.06 -0.18 -18.44
C VAL A 9 -7.01 -1.11 -17.25
N TYR A 10 -5.82 -1.55 -16.81
CA TYR A 10 -5.67 -2.56 -15.79
C TYR A 10 -4.71 -2.12 -14.68
N ILE A 11 -4.97 -2.63 -13.49
CA ILE A 11 -4.07 -2.61 -12.35
C ILE A 11 -3.64 -4.06 -12.11
N LEU A 12 -2.33 -4.32 -12.22
CA LEU A 12 -1.74 -5.61 -11.90
C LEU A 12 -0.85 -5.48 -10.68
N THR A 13 -0.89 -6.48 -9.83
CA THR A 13 0.04 -6.72 -8.72
C THR A 13 0.96 -7.88 -9.04
N ASN A 14 2.02 -8.06 -8.27
CA ASN A 14 2.89 -9.22 -8.39
C ASN A 14 3.43 -9.62 -7.03
N PRO A 15 3.22 -10.87 -6.57
CA PRO A 15 3.66 -11.34 -5.26
C PRO A 15 5.18 -11.28 -5.02
N SER A 16 5.98 -11.23 -6.08
CA SER A 16 7.44 -11.06 -5.99
C SER A 16 7.89 -9.61 -5.90
N PHE A 17 6.98 -8.66 -6.02
CA PHE A 17 7.25 -7.23 -5.86
C PHE A 17 6.79 -6.76 -4.48
N ARG A 18 7.05 -5.50 -4.21
CA ARG A 18 6.48 -4.85 -3.02
C ARG A 18 4.96 -4.73 -3.16
N GLU A 19 4.25 -4.89 -2.06
CA GLU A 19 2.79 -4.83 -2.02
C GLU A 19 2.22 -3.45 -2.41
N ASP A 20 3.05 -2.39 -2.32
CA ASP A 20 2.76 -1.03 -2.75
C ASP A 20 3.22 -0.75 -4.20
N TRP A 21 3.56 -1.78 -4.98
CA TRP A 21 3.91 -1.65 -6.38
C TRP A 21 2.81 -2.21 -7.26
N VAL A 22 2.31 -1.37 -8.13
CA VAL A 22 1.34 -1.77 -9.16
C VAL A 22 1.88 -1.49 -10.54
N LYS A 23 1.47 -2.34 -11.49
CA LYS A 23 1.60 -2.04 -12.91
C LYS A 23 0.25 -1.57 -13.43
N ILE A 24 0.23 -0.36 -14.01
CA ILE A 24 -0.97 0.21 -14.64
C ILE A 24 -0.71 0.36 -16.13
N GLY A 25 -1.49 -0.32 -16.93
CA GLY A 25 -1.36 -0.29 -18.39
C GLY A 25 -2.70 -0.48 -19.06
N LYS A 26 -2.66 -0.63 -20.38
CA LYS A 26 -3.87 -0.83 -21.21
C LYS A 26 -3.75 -2.00 -22.15
N SER A 27 -4.89 -2.50 -22.61
CA SER A 27 -5.01 -3.55 -23.63
C SER A 27 -6.28 -3.38 -24.44
N SER A 28 -6.20 -3.64 -25.72
CA SER A 28 -7.38 -3.80 -26.59
C SER A 28 -7.98 -5.21 -26.48
N ARG A 29 -7.33 -6.13 -25.76
CA ARG A 29 -7.76 -7.51 -25.55
C ARG A 29 -8.06 -7.74 -24.06
N PRO A 30 -8.81 -8.80 -23.71
CA PRO A 30 -9.08 -9.17 -22.33
C PRO A 30 -7.78 -9.27 -21.48
N VAL A 31 -7.86 -8.82 -20.22
CA VAL A 31 -6.67 -8.61 -19.39
C VAL A 31 -6.07 -9.93 -18.90
N ASP A 32 -6.86 -11.00 -18.79
CA ASP A 32 -6.40 -12.36 -18.49
C ASP A 32 -5.43 -12.91 -19.56
N VAL A 33 -5.62 -12.54 -20.84
CA VAL A 33 -4.67 -12.83 -21.92
C VAL A 33 -3.43 -11.96 -21.76
N ARG A 34 -3.63 -10.66 -21.50
CA ARG A 34 -2.52 -9.71 -21.38
C ARG A 34 -1.62 -9.97 -20.19
N SER A 35 -2.17 -10.37 -19.03
CA SER A 35 -1.37 -10.70 -17.83
C SER A 35 -0.45 -11.88 -18.07
N LYS A 36 -0.90 -12.92 -18.79
CA LYS A 36 -0.10 -14.08 -19.18
C LYS A 36 1.04 -13.73 -20.15
N GLU A 37 0.83 -12.77 -21.07
CA GLU A 37 1.89 -12.30 -21.97
C GLU A 37 3.01 -11.53 -21.25
N LEU A 38 2.69 -10.95 -20.08
CA LEU A 38 3.67 -10.26 -19.24
C LEU A 38 4.45 -11.23 -18.34
N ASP A 39 3.98 -12.46 -18.20
CA ASP A 39 4.64 -13.52 -17.47
C ASP A 39 5.81 -14.07 -18.34
N ASN A 40 7.01 -13.66 -18.00
CA ASN A 40 8.23 -14.05 -18.70
C ASN A 40 9.37 -14.30 -17.70
N THR A 41 10.48 -14.83 -18.16
CA THR A 41 11.63 -15.21 -17.32
C THR A 41 12.26 -14.06 -16.52
N ALA A 42 11.89 -12.82 -16.78
CA ALA A 42 12.36 -11.66 -16.02
C ALA A 42 11.52 -11.37 -14.76
N VAL A 43 10.40 -12.08 -14.58
CA VAL A 43 9.50 -11.91 -13.46
C VAL A 43 9.39 -13.23 -12.70
N PRO A 44 9.78 -13.30 -11.41
CA PRO A 44 9.82 -14.57 -10.65
C PRO A 44 8.46 -15.23 -10.43
N LEU A 45 7.40 -14.45 -10.30
CA LEU A 45 6.02 -14.93 -10.12
C LEU A 45 5.09 -14.24 -11.14
N PRO A 46 3.97 -14.86 -11.52
CA PRO A 46 3.03 -14.27 -12.46
C PRO A 46 2.38 -13.00 -11.90
N PHE A 47 1.92 -12.14 -12.82
CA PHE A 47 1.11 -10.99 -12.45
C PHE A 47 -0.30 -11.43 -12.08
N GLU A 48 -0.84 -10.84 -11.03
CA GLU A 48 -2.22 -10.98 -10.60
C GLU A 48 -3.02 -9.75 -11.04
N ILE A 49 -4.23 -9.98 -11.56
CA ILE A 49 -5.13 -8.90 -11.93
C ILE A 49 -5.80 -8.41 -10.64
N PHE A 50 -5.64 -7.13 -10.33
CA PHE A 50 -6.27 -6.50 -9.17
C PHE A 50 -7.60 -5.82 -9.56
N ALA A 51 -7.58 -5.04 -10.64
CA ALA A 51 -8.78 -4.40 -11.18
C ALA A 51 -8.61 -4.08 -12.66
N THR A 52 -9.74 -3.96 -13.37
CA THR A 52 -9.79 -3.49 -14.74
C THR A 52 -10.88 -2.43 -14.91
N MET A 53 -10.65 -1.48 -15.82
CA MET A 53 -11.67 -0.55 -16.30
C MET A 53 -11.85 -0.77 -17.78
N LYS A 54 -13.03 -1.18 -18.21
CA LYS A 54 -13.42 -1.36 -19.62
C LYS A 54 -14.09 -0.10 -20.13
N THR A 55 -13.63 0.44 -21.26
CA THR A 55 -14.21 1.63 -21.89
C THR A 55 -13.70 1.77 -23.33
N VAL A 56 -14.47 2.43 -24.19
CA VAL A 56 -14.00 2.81 -25.54
C VAL A 56 -12.89 3.88 -25.49
N LYS A 57 -12.74 4.59 -24.36
CA LYS A 57 -11.76 5.64 -24.12
C LYS A 57 -10.49 5.14 -23.38
N TYR A 58 -10.22 3.83 -23.41
CA TYR A 58 -9.14 3.24 -22.62
C TYR A 58 -7.75 3.85 -22.86
N ASN A 59 -7.49 4.41 -24.05
CA ASN A 59 -6.24 5.11 -24.35
C ASN A 59 -6.10 6.45 -23.61
N GLU A 60 -7.20 7.19 -23.52
CA GLU A 60 -7.29 8.47 -22.83
C GLU A 60 -7.29 8.26 -21.32
N VAL A 61 -8.01 7.25 -20.86
CA VAL A 61 -8.08 6.86 -19.43
C VAL A 61 -6.71 6.47 -18.90
N GLU A 62 -5.98 5.60 -19.58
CA GLU A 62 -4.63 5.20 -19.15
C GLU A 62 -3.71 6.41 -18.99
N LYS A 63 -3.72 7.33 -19.95
CA LYS A 63 -2.96 8.57 -19.88
C LYS A 63 -3.39 9.45 -18.71
N LEU A 64 -4.70 9.53 -18.44
CA LEU A 64 -5.25 10.33 -17.35
C LEU A 64 -4.85 9.73 -16.00
N VAL A 65 -4.96 8.41 -15.82
CA VAL A 65 -4.51 7.71 -14.60
C VAL A 65 -3.03 7.98 -14.33
N HIS A 66 -2.17 7.75 -15.34
CA HIS A 66 -0.73 8.02 -15.22
C HIS A 66 -0.45 9.47 -14.84
N LYS A 67 -1.12 10.43 -15.51
CA LYS A 67 -0.95 11.85 -15.23
C LYS A 67 -1.46 12.24 -13.83
N THR A 68 -2.51 11.61 -13.35
CA THR A 68 -3.04 11.85 -12.01
C THR A 68 -2.05 11.37 -10.96
N ILE A 69 -1.52 10.16 -11.09
CA ILE A 69 -0.51 9.63 -10.19
C ILE A 69 0.77 10.46 -10.24
N ASP A 70 1.26 10.82 -11.42
CA ASP A 70 2.48 11.62 -11.60
C ASP A 70 2.36 13.05 -11.00
N ARG A 71 1.13 13.60 -10.92
CA ARG A 71 0.89 14.93 -10.34
C ARG A 71 0.77 14.92 -8.82
N LEU A 72 0.26 13.84 -8.28
CA LEU A 72 -0.02 13.74 -6.85
C LEU A 72 1.24 13.35 -6.06
N THR A 73 2.24 12.75 -6.75
CA THR A 73 3.40 12.20 -6.05
C THR A 73 4.53 11.86 -7.03
N ASP A 74 5.78 11.84 -6.56
CA ASP A 74 6.92 11.23 -7.27
C ASP A 74 6.87 9.68 -7.23
N LEU A 75 5.67 9.10 -7.35
CA LEU A 75 5.42 7.66 -7.16
C LEU A 75 5.73 6.80 -8.38
N ARG A 76 6.10 7.38 -9.51
CA ARG A 76 6.51 6.60 -10.66
C ARG A 76 7.93 6.06 -10.46
N ILE A 77 8.08 4.74 -10.47
CA ILE A 77 9.38 4.07 -10.24
C ILE A 77 10.41 4.39 -11.33
N ARG A 78 9.94 4.61 -12.58
CA ARG A 78 10.75 5.12 -13.71
C ARG A 78 9.85 5.84 -14.69
N GLN A 79 10.30 7.01 -15.20
CA GLN A 79 9.52 7.87 -16.11
C GLN A 79 8.99 7.18 -17.38
N ASN A 80 9.66 6.13 -17.88
CA ASN A 80 9.27 5.41 -19.10
C ASN A 80 8.71 4.00 -18.82
N ARG A 81 8.24 3.71 -17.61
CA ARG A 81 7.70 2.41 -17.22
C ARG A 81 6.30 2.56 -16.61
N GLU A 82 5.48 1.54 -16.76
CA GLU A 82 4.09 1.47 -16.27
C GLU A 82 4.01 0.98 -14.82
N PHE A 83 5.10 1.13 -14.04
CA PHE A 83 5.17 0.72 -12.64
C PHE A 83 5.15 1.92 -11.71
N PHE A 84 4.29 1.83 -10.70
CA PHE A 84 4.03 2.90 -9.74
C PHE A 84 4.18 2.37 -8.31
N ASN A 85 4.75 3.19 -7.45
CA ASN A 85 4.82 2.95 -6.01
C ASN A 85 3.55 3.50 -5.35
N VAL A 86 2.44 2.85 -5.60
CA VAL A 86 1.11 3.22 -5.08
C VAL A 86 0.39 1.95 -4.66
N ALA A 87 -0.28 2.01 -3.50
CA ALA A 87 -1.08 0.87 -3.04
C ALA A 87 -2.16 0.53 -4.07
N PRO A 88 -2.41 -0.76 -4.36
CA PRO A 88 -3.41 -1.19 -5.35
C PRO A 88 -4.78 -0.56 -5.13
N GLN A 89 -5.19 -0.42 -3.86
CA GLN A 89 -6.47 0.21 -3.51
C GLN A 89 -6.53 1.69 -3.87
N VAL A 90 -5.43 2.44 -3.66
CA VAL A 90 -5.36 3.86 -4.04
C VAL A 90 -5.44 4.02 -5.56
N ALA A 91 -4.78 3.12 -6.31
CA ALA A 91 -4.88 3.10 -7.76
C ALA A 91 -6.33 2.78 -8.24
N LEU A 92 -7.03 1.89 -7.53
CA LEU A 92 -8.44 1.58 -7.80
C LEU A 92 -9.35 2.77 -7.47
N ASP A 93 -9.11 3.49 -6.40
CA ASP A 93 -9.88 4.70 -6.06
C ASP A 93 -9.72 5.78 -7.14
N ILE A 94 -8.51 5.94 -7.69
CA ILE A 94 -8.28 6.80 -8.87
C ILE A 94 -9.09 6.31 -10.07
N PHE A 95 -9.17 4.98 -10.30
CA PHE A 95 -10.03 4.43 -11.37
C PHE A 95 -11.49 4.80 -11.16
N ARG A 96 -11.99 4.67 -9.93
CA ARG A 96 -13.37 5.01 -9.57
C ARG A 96 -13.68 6.49 -9.78
N ASP A 97 -12.78 7.37 -9.36
CA ASP A 97 -12.93 8.81 -9.55
C ASP A 97 -12.96 9.19 -11.04
N ILE A 98 -12.11 8.56 -11.86
CA ILE A 98 -12.10 8.79 -13.31
C ILE A 98 -13.36 8.21 -13.96
N ALA A 99 -13.83 7.04 -13.51
CA ALA A 99 -15.03 6.40 -14.04
C ALA A 99 -16.30 7.25 -13.87
N LEU A 100 -16.38 8.06 -12.78
CA LEU A 100 -17.49 9.00 -12.58
C LEU A 100 -17.66 10.01 -13.73
N ALA A 101 -16.60 10.29 -14.50
CA ALA A 101 -16.60 11.23 -15.62
C ALA A 101 -16.70 10.55 -16.98
N ILE A 102 -16.91 9.22 -17.03
CA ILE A 102 -16.89 8.43 -18.27
C ILE A 102 -18.14 7.56 -18.34
N ASP A 103 -19.04 7.87 -19.25
CA ASP A 103 -20.38 7.26 -19.35
C ASP A 103 -20.38 5.74 -19.60
N ASP A 104 -19.32 5.21 -20.26
CA ASP A 104 -19.19 3.80 -20.64
C ASP A 104 -18.13 3.05 -19.82
N ALA A 105 -17.66 3.63 -18.72
CA ALA A 105 -16.67 2.98 -17.87
C ALA A 105 -17.29 1.89 -16.99
N GLU A 106 -16.77 0.67 -17.12
CA GLU A 106 -17.13 -0.47 -16.31
C GLU A 106 -15.90 -0.96 -15.53
N ILE A 107 -15.95 -0.90 -14.19
CA ILE A 107 -14.86 -1.38 -13.33
C ILE A 107 -15.17 -2.80 -12.86
N ILE A 108 -14.22 -3.70 -13.04
CA ILE A 108 -14.25 -5.08 -12.55
C ILE A 108 -13.08 -5.27 -11.59
N GLU A 109 -13.37 -5.69 -10.38
CA GLU A 109 -12.40 -6.04 -9.36
C GLU A 109 -12.15 -7.56 -9.37
N TYR A 110 -10.96 -7.96 -8.94
CA TYR A 110 -10.55 -9.36 -8.98
C TYR A 110 -10.03 -9.80 -7.61
N GLU A 111 -10.36 -11.02 -7.22
CA GLU A 111 -9.75 -11.72 -6.10
C GLU A 111 -9.01 -12.94 -6.64
N SER A 112 -7.69 -13.04 -6.36
CA SER A 112 -6.83 -14.11 -6.91
C SER A 112 -6.96 -14.27 -8.44
N SER A 113 -7.03 -13.14 -9.16
CA SER A 113 -7.25 -13.06 -10.63
C SER A 113 -8.58 -13.65 -11.12
N GLN A 114 -9.55 -13.87 -10.25
CA GLN A 114 -10.91 -14.21 -10.63
C GLN A 114 -11.81 -12.97 -10.50
N PRO A 115 -12.63 -12.65 -11.53
CA PRO A 115 -13.56 -11.52 -11.44
C PRO A 115 -14.55 -11.76 -10.30
N ILE A 116 -14.73 -10.75 -9.47
CA ILE A 116 -15.78 -10.76 -8.45
C ILE A 116 -17.09 -10.53 -9.19
N ASN A 117 -17.85 -11.61 -9.46
CA ASN A 117 -19.15 -11.52 -10.12
C ASN A 117 -20.18 -10.91 -9.16
N PRO A 118 -20.86 -9.83 -9.56
CA PRO A 118 -21.96 -9.27 -8.78
C PRO A 118 -23.25 -10.10 -8.86
N ASP A 119 -23.32 -11.15 -9.70
CA ASP A 119 -24.51 -11.95 -9.94
C ASP A 119 -24.46 -13.34 -9.28
N THR A 120 -24.74 -13.41 -7.98
CA THR A 120 -25.45 -14.54 -7.37
C THR A 120 -26.35 -14.03 -6.25
N ASP A 121 -27.64 -13.91 -6.60
CA ASP A 121 -28.80 -13.83 -5.69
C ASP A 121 -28.70 -12.95 -4.44
N THR A 122 -29.10 -11.68 -4.56
CA THR A 122 -30.11 -11.09 -3.64
C THR A 122 -30.57 -9.73 -4.16
N ILE A 123 -31.82 -9.66 -4.53
CA ILE A 123 -32.60 -8.44 -4.78
C ILE A 123 -32.61 -7.60 -3.49
N ASP A 124 -32.41 -6.28 -3.64
CA ASP A 124 -32.52 -5.24 -2.62
C ASP A 124 -31.40 -5.11 -1.58
N LYS A 125 -30.22 -4.68 -2.02
CA LYS A 125 -29.34 -3.79 -1.21
C LYS A 125 -28.50 -2.91 -2.14
N PRO A 126 -28.21 -1.63 -1.78
CA PRO A 126 -27.32 -0.80 -2.59
C PRO A 126 -25.95 -1.49 -2.67
N ILE A 127 -25.37 -1.50 -3.88
CA ILE A 127 -24.11 -2.17 -4.20
C ILE A 127 -23.02 -1.63 -3.28
N LYS A 128 -22.76 -2.32 -2.18
CA LYS A 128 -21.52 -2.15 -1.41
C LYS A 128 -20.45 -2.91 -2.19
N VAL A 129 -19.63 -2.17 -2.90
CA VAL A 129 -18.37 -2.68 -3.48
C VAL A 129 -17.63 -3.38 -2.34
N GLY A 130 -17.51 -4.71 -2.42
CA GLY A 130 -17.00 -5.51 -1.31
C GLY A 130 -15.49 -5.38 -1.20
N ILE A 131 -15.02 -4.52 -0.30
CA ILE A 131 -13.65 -4.58 0.23
C ILE A 131 -13.49 -5.97 0.87
N SER A 132 -12.39 -6.69 0.59
CA SER A 132 -12.12 -8.01 1.20
C SER A 132 -12.20 -7.93 2.73
N ASP A 133 -12.52 -9.01 3.41
CA ASP A 133 -12.59 -9.00 4.88
C ASP A 133 -11.25 -8.60 5.51
N THR A 134 -10.13 -8.95 4.88
CA THR A 134 -8.80 -8.49 5.29
C THR A 134 -8.65 -6.99 5.11
N SER A 135 -9.07 -6.44 3.98
CA SER A 135 -9.01 -5.00 3.74
C SER A 135 -9.95 -4.20 4.67
N LYS A 136 -11.13 -4.76 5.00
CA LYS A 136 -12.06 -4.14 5.97
C LYS A 136 -11.45 -4.05 7.36
N ILE A 137 -10.90 -5.16 7.86
CA ILE A 137 -10.32 -5.18 9.20
C ILE A 137 -9.04 -4.33 9.29
N GLN A 138 -8.25 -4.26 8.21
CA GLN A 138 -7.09 -3.36 8.13
C GLN A 138 -7.52 -1.90 8.17
N LEU A 139 -8.55 -1.52 7.40
CA LEU A 139 -9.09 -0.16 7.44
C LEU A 139 -9.60 0.18 8.83
N GLU A 140 -10.42 -0.69 9.42
CA GLU A 140 -10.96 -0.51 10.76
C GLU A 140 -9.86 -0.35 11.82
N PHE A 141 -8.79 -1.14 11.72
CA PHE A 141 -7.63 -1.04 12.63
C PHE A 141 -6.93 0.33 12.52
N TRP A 142 -6.68 0.82 11.30
CA TRP A 142 -6.04 2.13 11.11
C TRP A 142 -6.98 3.31 11.38
N GLU A 143 -8.29 3.16 11.20
CA GLU A 143 -9.28 4.14 11.65
C GLU A 143 -9.30 4.25 13.18
N GLU A 144 -9.26 3.13 13.90
CA GLU A 144 -9.14 3.09 15.35
C GLU A 144 -7.82 3.68 15.84
N PHE A 145 -6.70 3.36 15.15
CA PHE A 145 -5.41 4.00 15.39
C PHE A 145 -5.53 5.53 15.29
N ASN A 146 -6.14 6.04 14.24
CA ASN A 146 -6.32 7.48 14.05
C ASN A 146 -7.23 8.10 15.14
N ALA A 147 -8.33 7.42 15.47
CA ALA A 147 -9.30 7.90 16.47
C ALA A 147 -8.67 8.00 17.88
N GLN A 148 -7.84 7.02 18.26
CA GLN A 148 -7.18 7.02 19.55
C GLN A 148 -5.94 7.93 19.60
N ALA A 149 -5.25 8.13 18.47
CA ALA A 149 -4.07 8.98 18.38
C ALA A 149 -4.29 10.41 18.87
N VAL A 150 -5.49 10.97 18.66
CA VAL A 150 -5.85 12.33 19.12
C VAL A 150 -5.84 12.44 20.64
N ASN A 151 -6.08 11.34 21.35
CA ASN A 151 -6.07 11.28 22.82
C ASN A 151 -4.66 11.01 23.37
N HIS A 152 -3.72 10.57 22.54
CA HIS A 152 -2.34 10.32 22.93
C HIS A 152 -1.50 11.59 22.76
N THR A 153 -1.49 12.46 23.78
CA THR A 153 -0.94 13.83 23.70
C THR A 153 0.46 13.90 23.13
N THR A 154 1.37 12.98 23.50
CA THR A 154 2.76 13.00 23.04
C THR A 154 2.84 12.59 21.56
N PHE A 155 2.14 11.52 21.17
CA PHE A 155 2.12 11.06 19.79
C PHE A 155 1.54 12.14 18.85
N TYR A 156 0.39 12.71 19.23
CA TYR A 156 -0.31 13.72 18.45
C TYR A 156 0.51 15.01 18.23
N LYS A 157 1.39 15.37 19.19
CA LYS A 157 2.33 16.49 19.04
C LYS A 157 3.48 16.20 18.10
N GLU A 158 3.92 14.94 18.04
CA GLU A 158 5.09 14.53 17.25
C GLU A 158 4.73 14.13 15.81
N PHE A 159 3.52 13.68 15.54
CA PHE A 159 3.12 13.12 14.25
C PHE A 159 1.83 13.73 13.69
N SER A 160 1.82 13.95 12.39
CA SER A 160 0.59 14.28 11.66
C SER A 160 -0.16 13.00 11.32
N ILE A 161 -1.45 12.96 11.70
CA ILE A 161 -2.34 11.85 11.37
C ILE A 161 -2.66 11.87 9.89
N ARG A 162 -2.54 10.74 9.22
CA ARG A 162 -2.90 10.54 7.82
C ARG A 162 -4.25 9.84 7.71
N LYS A 163 -4.89 9.93 6.55
CA LYS A 163 -6.08 9.14 6.25
C LYS A 163 -5.75 7.64 6.37
N ALA A 164 -6.61 6.88 7.02
CA ALA A 164 -6.54 5.43 7.06
C ALA A 164 -6.93 4.84 5.69
N TYR A 165 -6.23 3.78 5.29
CA TYR A 165 -6.49 3.02 4.07
C TYR A 165 -6.59 1.53 4.37
N PRO A 166 -7.30 0.74 3.55
CA PRO A 166 -7.42 -0.71 3.72
C PRO A 166 -6.15 -1.44 3.27
N GLN A 167 -5.08 -1.26 4.04
CA GLN A 167 -3.74 -1.80 3.77
C GLN A 167 -3.07 -2.20 5.09
N HIS A 168 -2.05 -3.07 5.01
CA HIS A 168 -1.39 -3.59 6.21
C HIS A 168 -0.31 -2.63 6.78
N TRP A 169 -0.05 -1.49 6.17
CA TRP A 169 0.99 -0.54 6.58
C TRP A 169 0.44 0.88 6.78
N TYR A 170 1.17 1.67 7.58
CA TYR A 170 0.89 3.07 7.87
C TYR A 170 2.21 3.82 8.07
N ASP A 171 2.46 4.85 7.26
CA ASP A 171 3.70 5.62 7.31
C ASP A 171 3.54 6.89 8.12
N LEU A 172 4.55 7.18 8.95
CA LEU A 172 4.66 8.40 9.73
C LEU A 172 5.86 9.22 9.25
N SER A 173 5.62 10.49 8.92
CA SER A 173 6.67 11.42 8.54
C SER A 173 7.50 11.82 9.76
N VAL A 174 8.81 11.88 9.58
CA VAL A 174 9.78 12.34 10.59
C VAL A 174 10.51 13.63 10.20
N GLY A 175 10.05 14.27 9.13
CA GLY A 175 10.68 15.51 8.62
C GLY A 175 11.84 15.27 7.67
N SER A 176 12.12 14.03 7.27
CA SER A 176 13.13 13.65 6.28
C SER A 176 12.47 13.20 4.98
N SER A 177 13.10 13.46 3.84
CA SER A 177 12.74 12.89 2.53
C SER A 177 13.44 11.56 2.26
N GLU A 178 14.48 11.22 3.01
CA GLU A 178 15.30 10.01 2.80
C GLU A 178 14.77 8.80 3.55
N TYR A 179 14.06 9.04 4.67
CA TYR A 179 13.52 7.97 5.51
C TYR A 179 12.22 8.38 6.21
N HIS A 180 11.43 7.41 6.59
CA HIS A 180 10.22 7.57 7.37
C HIS A 180 10.00 6.38 8.30
N ILE A 181 9.14 6.55 9.30
CA ILE A 181 8.70 5.41 10.13
C ILE A 181 7.62 4.67 9.35
N CYS A 182 7.78 3.35 9.21
CA CYS A 182 6.78 2.46 8.63
C CYS A 182 6.25 1.53 9.74
N LEU A 183 4.94 1.56 9.95
CA LEU A 183 4.22 0.67 10.83
C LEU A 183 3.54 -0.40 9.97
N THR A 184 3.50 -1.64 10.42
CA THR A 184 2.71 -2.68 9.74
C THR A 184 1.88 -3.47 10.72
N ALA A 185 0.69 -3.89 10.28
CA ALA A 185 -0.20 -4.80 10.99
C ALA A 185 -0.57 -5.94 10.04
N SER A 186 0.13 -7.05 10.16
CA SER A 186 -0.02 -8.17 9.24
C SER A 186 -0.95 -9.24 9.82
N ARG A 187 -2.14 -9.39 9.22
CA ARG A 187 -3.07 -10.47 9.56
C ARG A 187 -2.46 -11.84 9.26
N GLN A 188 -1.78 -11.97 8.13
CA GLN A 188 -1.21 -13.24 7.66
C GLN A 188 -0.04 -13.72 8.53
N LYS A 189 0.82 -12.80 9.00
CA LYS A 189 1.99 -13.13 9.82
C LYS A 189 1.70 -13.09 11.30
N HIS A 190 0.52 -12.67 11.71
CA HIS A 190 0.13 -12.46 13.10
C HIS A 190 1.15 -11.58 13.86
N GLU A 191 1.54 -10.47 13.26
CA GLU A 191 2.53 -9.56 13.84
C GLU A 191 2.24 -8.08 13.57
N LEU A 192 2.64 -7.23 14.50
CA LEU A 192 2.88 -5.80 14.28
C LEU A 192 4.37 -5.59 14.05
N THR A 193 4.71 -4.65 13.19
CA THR A 193 6.08 -4.14 13.11
C THR A 193 6.10 -2.62 13.13
N ALA A 194 7.20 -2.06 13.63
CA ALA A 194 7.50 -0.64 13.55
C ALA A 194 8.99 -0.48 13.28
N GLY A 195 9.36 0.44 12.40
CA GLY A 195 10.76 0.65 12.08
C GLY A 195 10.98 1.80 11.12
N ILE A 196 12.21 1.96 10.69
CA ILE A 196 12.61 2.97 9.71
C ILE A 196 12.73 2.33 8.33
N TYR A 197 12.12 2.96 7.35
CA TYR A 197 12.29 2.67 5.93
C TYR A 197 13.19 3.74 5.31
N ILE A 198 14.30 3.33 4.69
CA ILE A 198 15.30 4.18 4.04
C ILE A 198 15.26 3.88 2.55
N SER A 199 14.87 4.87 1.73
CA SER A 199 14.55 4.65 0.32
C SER A 199 15.78 4.39 -0.59
N SER A 200 16.93 5.02 -0.32
CA SER A 200 18.12 4.91 -1.17
C SER A 200 19.45 5.17 -0.48
N ASN A 201 19.46 5.71 0.74
CA ASN A 201 20.69 6.07 1.45
C ASN A 201 21.27 4.88 2.22
N LYS A 202 22.07 4.03 1.53
CA LYS A 202 22.72 2.88 2.16
C LYS A 202 23.81 3.26 3.17
N ALA A 203 24.49 4.39 2.94
CA ALA A 203 25.50 4.86 3.88
C ALA A 203 24.88 5.17 5.24
N PHE A 204 23.74 5.83 5.24
CA PHE A 204 22.98 6.12 6.44
C PHE A 204 22.44 4.83 7.13
N PHE A 205 22.02 3.84 6.33
CA PHE A 205 21.62 2.54 6.89
C PHE A 205 22.78 1.84 7.62
N HIS A 206 23.98 1.81 7.04
CA HIS A 206 25.15 1.20 7.68
C HIS A 206 25.65 2.00 8.89
N GLU A 207 25.51 3.33 8.86
CA GLU A 207 25.78 4.18 10.01
C GLU A 207 24.85 3.80 11.19
N LEU A 208 23.55 3.71 10.95
CA LEU A 208 22.60 3.26 11.97
C LEU A 208 22.92 1.84 12.47
N GLN A 209 23.28 0.93 11.57
CA GLN A 209 23.61 -0.46 11.91
C GLN A 209 24.87 -0.54 12.79
N ALA A 210 25.84 0.37 12.61
CA ALA A 210 27.01 0.45 13.49
C ALA A 210 26.66 0.82 14.94
N HIS A 211 25.50 1.42 15.18
CA HIS A 211 24.97 1.79 16.49
C HIS A 211 23.83 0.86 16.97
N ALA A 212 23.75 -0.37 16.43
CA ALA A 212 22.63 -1.28 16.67
C ALA A 212 22.33 -1.51 18.17
N GLU A 213 23.35 -1.72 19.00
CA GLU A 213 23.17 -1.97 20.44
C GLU A 213 22.55 -0.77 21.18
N GLU A 214 22.95 0.45 20.81
CA GLU A 214 22.38 1.67 21.38
C GLU A 214 20.93 1.86 20.95
N LEU A 215 20.66 1.61 19.65
CA LEU A 215 19.32 1.69 19.07
C LEU A 215 18.38 0.67 19.73
N GLU A 216 18.79 -0.58 19.90
CA GLU A 216 18.00 -1.62 20.56
C GLU A 216 17.67 -1.26 22.01
N LYS A 217 18.65 -0.75 22.73
CA LYS A 217 18.46 -0.33 24.13
C LYS A 217 17.46 0.83 24.27
N GLU A 218 17.51 1.80 23.36
CA GLU A 218 16.66 2.99 23.42
C GLU A 218 15.25 2.77 22.84
N ILE A 219 15.13 1.91 21.86
CA ILE A 219 13.85 1.54 21.23
C ILE A 219 13.10 0.51 22.12
N GLY A 220 13.85 -0.31 22.86
CA GLY A 220 13.25 -1.25 23.83
C GLY A 220 12.82 -2.58 23.21
N GLY A 221 13.54 -3.10 22.23
CA GLY A 221 13.28 -4.41 21.63
C GLY A 221 14.36 -4.81 20.63
N GLY A 222 14.43 -6.08 20.27
CA GLY A 222 15.33 -6.57 19.23
C GLY A 222 15.05 -5.92 17.89
N ILE A 223 16.10 -5.53 17.20
CA ILE A 223 16.03 -4.90 15.88
C ILE A 223 16.43 -5.89 14.80
N GLU A 224 15.54 -6.11 13.84
CA GLU A 224 15.85 -6.82 12.62
C GLU A 224 16.32 -5.85 11.54
N TRP A 225 17.50 -6.10 10.99
CA TRP A 225 18.10 -5.31 9.92
C TRP A 225 17.88 -6.00 8.58
N ARG A 226 17.26 -5.29 7.63
CA ARG A 226 17.00 -5.80 6.27
C ARG A 226 17.56 -4.85 5.24
N GLU A 227 18.56 -5.30 4.51
CA GLU A 227 19.13 -4.57 3.38
C GLU A 227 18.65 -5.18 2.06
N ALA A 228 18.13 -4.35 1.17
CA ALA A 228 17.77 -4.73 -0.18
C ALA A 228 18.48 -3.83 -1.21
N SER A 229 18.40 -4.19 -2.48
CA SER A 229 19.13 -3.48 -3.56
C SER A 229 18.78 -1.99 -3.65
N LYS A 230 17.52 -1.61 -3.38
CA LYS A 230 17.04 -0.22 -3.52
C LYS A 230 16.68 0.44 -2.20
N ALA A 231 16.20 -0.30 -1.23
CA ALA A 231 15.76 0.23 0.04
C ALA A 231 16.25 -0.65 1.17
N SER A 232 16.54 -0.04 2.31
CA SER A 232 16.96 -0.73 3.52
C SER A 232 16.04 -0.35 4.66
N ARG A 233 15.92 -1.19 5.67
CA ARG A 233 15.10 -0.91 6.85
C ARG A 233 15.62 -1.62 8.08
N PHE A 234 15.37 -1.04 9.22
CA PHE A 234 15.35 -1.77 10.47
C PHE A 234 13.93 -1.80 11.01
N LEU A 235 13.59 -2.83 11.72
CA LEU A 235 12.27 -2.97 12.33
C LEU A 235 12.34 -3.76 13.64
N THR A 236 11.42 -3.45 14.54
CA THR A 236 11.09 -4.30 15.68
C THR A 236 9.68 -4.86 15.51
N SER A 237 9.38 -5.99 16.12
CA SER A 237 8.11 -6.68 15.96
C SER A 237 7.50 -7.11 17.28
N LYS A 238 6.17 -7.29 17.28
CA LYS A 238 5.39 -7.82 18.40
C LYS A 238 4.34 -8.78 17.85
N PRO A 239 4.11 -9.96 18.45
CA PRO A 239 3.00 -10.84 18.10
C PRO A 239 1.66 -10.11 18.22
N PHE A 240 0.77 -10.31 17.25
CA PHE A 240 -0.52 -9.63 17.20
C PHE A 240 -1.50 -10.40 16.33
N ASP A 241 -2.69 -10.68 16.86
CA ASP A 241 -3.79 -11.21 16.07
C ASP A 241 -4.79 -10.09 15.74
N MET A 242 -4.85 -9.71 14.47
CA MET A 242 -5.74 -8.64 14.00
C MET A 242 -7.22 -9.00 14.15
N ASP A 243 -7.57 -10.28 14.13
CA ASP A 243 -8.94 -10.75 14.29
C ASP A 243 -9.42 -10.72 15.75
N ASP A 244 -8.48 -10.71 16.71
CA ASP A 244 -8.80 -10.54 18.13
C ASP A 244 -8.81 -9.06 18.54
N LYS A 245 -9.94 -8.41 18.40
CA LYS A 245 -10.10 -6.98 18.76
C LYS A 245 -9.77 -6.64 20.22
N LYS A 246 -9.71 -7.62 21.12
CA LYS A 246 -9.30 -7.39 22.50
C LYS A 246 -7.82 -7.02 22.62
N GLN A 247 -7.00 -7.42 21.63
CA GLN A 247 -5.60 -7.05 21.57
C GLN A 247 -5.35 -5.64 21.01
N TRP A 248 -6.34 -5.02 20.37
CA TRP A 248 -6.18 -3.74 19.70
C TRP A 248 -5.73 -2.60 20.62
N PRO A 249 -6.30 -2.39 21.81
CA PRO A 249 -5.84 -1.31 22.70
C PRO A 249 -4.34 -1.41 23.02
N ASP A 250 -3.85 -2.58 23.38
CA ASP A 250 -2.43 -2.81 23.68
C ASP A 250 -1.55 -2.71 22.42
N ALA A 251 -2.08 -3.12 21.27
CA ALA A 251 -1.42 -3.01 19.98
C ALA A 251 -1.24 -1.55 19.57
N LEU A 252 -2.29 -0.74 19.68
CA LEU A 252 -2.27 0.68 19.34
C LEU A 252 -1.36 1.46 20.29
N GLN A 253 -1.43 1.19 21.60
CA GLN A 253 -0.53 1.81 22.58
C GLN A 253 0.93 1.51 22.24
N TRP A 254 1.24 0.25 21.91
CA TRP A 254 2.60 -0.13 21.51
C TRP A 254 3.05 0.63 20.25
N LEU A 255 2.19 0.76 19.24
CA LEU A 255 2.51 1.50 18.03
C LEU A 255 2.81 2.99 18.30
N TYR A 256 2.09 3.63 19.22
CA TYR A 256 2.37 5.01 19.61
C TYR A 256 3.72 5.13 20.33
N ASP A 257 3.95 4.29 21.34
CA ASP A 257 5.14 4.36 22.17
C ASP A 257 6.40 4.07 21.36
N ILE A 258 6.37 3.03 20.53
CA ILE A 258 7.49 2.65 19.68
C ILE A 258 7.80 3.71 18.62
N SER A 259 6.77 4.34 18.04
CA SER A 259 6.95 5.43 17.06
C SER A 259 7.64 6.64 17.69
N ILE A 260 7.24 7.01 18.90
CA ILE A 260 7.85 8.10 19.68
C ILE A 260 9.31 7.75 19.99
N ALA A 261 9.57 6.52 20.44
CA ALA A 261 10.93 6.06 20.74
C ALA A 261 11.83 6.10 19.50
N ILE A 262 11.36 5.54 18.37
CA ILE A 262 12.09 5.56 17.12
C ILE A 262 12.38 7.01 16.68
N LYS A 263 11.36 7.90 16.66
CA LYS A 263 11.57 9.30 16.25
C LYS A 263 12.57 10.03 17.16
N ARG A 264 12.51 9.79 18.47
CA ARG A 264 13.44 10.39 19.44
C ARG A 264 14.88 9.95 19.16
N VAL A 265 15.08 8.67 18.91
CA VAL A 265 16.40 8.12 18.60
C VAL A 265 16.92 8.65 17.27
N MET A 266 16.08 8.66 16.22
CA MET A 266 16.47 9.15 14.90
C MET A 266 16.89 10.63 14.89
N LYS A 267 16.39 11.45 15.81
CA LYS A 267 16.84 12.86 15.97
C LYS A 267 18.32 12.97 16.35
N LYS A 268 18.98 11.91 16.81
CA LYS A 268 20.42 11.91 17.14
C LYS A 268 21.30 11.65 15.93
N TYR A 269 20.73 11.06 14.87
CA TYR A 269 21.45 10.64 13.65
C TYR A 269 21.00 11.43 12.41
N ALA A 270 20.08 12.40 12.56
CA ALA A 270 19.52 13.22 11.49
C ALA A 270 20.35 14.46 11.19
#